data_e9a367ee143c9dc8bea5b79b4578a7ba
#
_entry.id   e9a367ee143c9dc8bea5b79b4578a7ba
#
_cell.length_a   1.000
_cell.length_b   1.000
_cell.length_c   1.000
_cell.angle_alpha   90.00
_cell.angle_beta   90.00
_cell.angle_gamma   90.00
#
_symmetry.space_group_name_H-M   'P 1'
#
loop_
_entity.id
_entity.type
_entity.pdbx_description
1 polymer ?
#
loop_
_entity_poly.entity_id
_entity_poly.type
_entity_poly.pdbx_seq_one_letter_code
_entity_poly.pdbx_strand_id
1 'polypeptide(L)'
;LWLRGSRWGAARKTALAALQRVGLESIAQQNARTLSGGQQQRVALARAWALQPDVLLLDEPTSSLDPHAKREVERMMADFANAHAEQGRAQPVTMLFSSHNLGQVKRLASRVIYLEHGQLVADLPVHDFFNGPLPEAARLFVKGELV
;
A
#
# COMPACT_ATOMS: atom_id res chain seq x y z
N LEU A 1 -7.59 -16.24 -7.70
CA LEU A 1 -8.72 -16.08 -8.65
C LEU A 1 -9.34 -17.43 -9.01
N TRP A 2 -8.60 -18.35 -9.58
CA TRP A 2 -9.11 -19.69 -9.91
C TRP A 2 -9.64 -20.44 -8.68
N LEU A 3 -8.89 -20.47 -7.59
CA LEU A 3 -9.32 -21.08 -6.31
C LEU A 3 -10.58 -20.42 -5.72
N ARG A 4 -10.95 -19.23 -6.17
CA ARG A 4 -12.19 -18.53 -5.78
C ARG A 4 -13.31 -18.75 -6.81
N GLY A 5 -13.23 -19.79 -7.65
CA GLY A 5 -14.27 -20.19 -8.57
C GLY A 5 -14.27 -19.49 -9.94
N SER A 6 -13.28 -18.64 -10.24
CA SER A 6 -13.17 -18.04 -11.57
C SER A 6 -12.75 -19.07 -12.61
N ARG A 7 -13.36 -19.06 -13.79
CA ARG A 7 -12.91 -19.89 -14.93
C ARG A 7 -11.48 -19.50 -15.31
N TRP A 8 -10.65 -20.47 -15.72
CA TRP A 8 -9.22 -20.25 -16.04
C TRP A 8 -8.97 -19.06 -16.97
N GLY A 9 -9.73 -18.94 -18.07
CA GLY A 9 -9.58 -17.83 -19.01
C GLY A 9 -9.87 -16.46 -18.39
N ALA A 10 -10.93 -16.36 -17.57
CA ALA A 10 -11.27 -15.15 -16.86
C ALA A 10 -10.21 -14.80 -15.81
N ALA A 11 -9.75 -15.78 -15.03
CA ALA A 11 -8.70 -15.61 -14.04
C ALA A 11 -7.40 -15.09 -14.68
N ARG A 12 -7.00 -15.66 -15.82
CA ARG A 12 -5.82 -15.24 -16.59
C ARG A 12 -5.96 -13.80 -17.09
N LYS A 13 -7.12 -13.43 -17.66
CA LYS A 13 -7.38 -12.06 -18.12
C LYS A 13 -7.26 -11.05 -16.98
N THR A 14 -7.87 -11.33 -15.83
CA THR A 14 -7.79 -10.46 -14.65
C THR A 14 -6.36 -10.34 -14.13
N ALA A 15 -5.61 -11.44 -14.09
CA ALA A 15 -4.21 -11.42 -13.66
C ALA A 15 -3.32 -10.57 -14.58
N LEU A 16 -3.50 -10.71 -15.91
CA LEU A 16 -2.75 -9.89 -16.88
C LEU A 16 -3.10 -8.41 -16.77
N ALA A 17 -4.38 -8.07 -16.63
CA ALA A 17 -4.80 -6.68 -16.41
C ALA A 17 -4.22 -6.09 -15.12
N ALA A 18 -4.14 -6.88 -14.04
CA ALA A 18 -3.51 -6.45 -12.80
C ALA A 18 -1.99 -6.24 -12.96
N LEU A 19 -1.29 -7.12 -13.71
CA LEU A 19 0.14 -6.95 -14.01
C LEU A 19 0.41 -5.75 -14.91
N GLN A 20 -0.44 -5.48 -15.89
CA GLN A 20 -0.37 -4.31 -16.75
C GLN A 20 -0.45 -3.02 -15.92
N ARG A 21 -1.33 -2.97 -14.95
CA ARG A 21 -1.51 -1.82 -14.05
C ARG A 21 -0.27 -1.47 -13.24
N VAL A 22 0.56 -2.46 -12.92
CA VAL A 22 1.83 -2.29 -12.20
C VAL A 22 3.06 -2.30 -13.12
N GLY A 23 2.85 -2.20 -14.45
CA GLY A 23 3.93 -2.14 -15.44
C GLY A 23 4.75 -3.43 -15.58
N LEU A 24 4.16 -4.59 -15.28
CA LEU A 24 4.85 -5.88 -15.29
C LEU A 24 4.27 -6.89 -16.28
N GLU A 25 3.48 -6.44 -17.26
CA GLU A 25 2.86 -7.33 -18.25
C GLU A 25 3.90 -8.12 -19.06
N SER A 26 5.00 -7.46 -19.45
CA SER A 26 6.08 -8.07 -20.26
C SER A 26 6.78 -9.25 -19.56
N ILE A 27 6.72 -9.31 -18.25
CA ILE A 27 7.34 -10.37 -17.45
C ILE A 27 6.34 -11.35 -16.85
N ALA A 28 5.09 -11.35 -17.34
CA ALA A 28 4.00 -12.20 -16.80
C ALA A 28 4.29 -13.71 -16.82
N GLN A 29 5.21 -14.17 -17.67
CA GLN A 29 5.63 -15.57 -17.77
C GLN A 29 6.90 -15.90 -17.00
N GLN A 30 7.55 -14.90 -16.38
CA GLN A 30 8.76 -15.13 -15.61
C GLN A 30 8.45 -15.76 -14.25
N ASN A 31 9.42 -16.51 -13.74
CA ASN A 31 9.32 -17.06 -12.40
C ASN A 31 9.42 -15.90 -11.37
N ALA A 32 8.44 -15.81 -10.48
CA ALA A 32 8.39 -14.75 -9.47
C ALA A 32 9.63 -14.70 -8.56
N ARG A 33 10.35 -15.83 -8.40
CA ARG A 33 11.59 -15.90 -7.61
C ARG A 33 12.79 -15.20 -8.27
N THR A 34 12.74 -14.96 -9.58
CA THR A 34 13.81 -14.28 -10.32
C THR A 34 13.61 -12.78 -10.44
N LEU A 35 12.51 -12.26 -9.93
CA LEU A 35 12.17 -10.85 -9.96
C LEU A 35 12.98 -10.06 -8.92
N SER A 36 13.27 -8.79 -9.23
CA SER A 36 13.84 -7.86 -8.25
C SER A 36 12.87 -7.60 -7.07
N GLY A 37 13.38 -7.14 -5.94
CA GLY A 37 12.55 -6.82 -4.78
C GLY A 37 11.39 -5.85 -5.12
N GLY A 38 11.66 -4.80 -5.89
CA GLY A 38 10.63 -3.87 -6.36
C GLY A 38 9.60 -4.52 -7.29
N GLN A 39 10.03 -5.43 -8.17
CA GLN A 39 9.13 -6.19 -9.03
C GLN A 39 8.26 -7.15 -8.20
N GLN A 40 8.84 -7.85 -7.23
CA GLN A 40 8.10 -8.74 -6.33
C GLN A 40 7.03 -7.97 -5.54
N GLN A 41 7.37 -6.80 -5.02
CA GLN A 41 6.42 -5.94 -4.31
C GLN A 41 5.28 -5.48 -5.22
N ARG A 42 5.58 -5.08 -6.45
CA ARG A 42 4.56 -4.71 -7.45
C ARG A 42 3.66 -5.88 -7.82
N VAL A 43 4.21 -7.09 -7.95
CA VAL A 43 3.41 -8.32 -8.15
C VAL A 43 2.50 -8.59 -6.95
N ALA A 44 2.99 -8.38 -5.72
CA ALA A 44 2.16 -8.54 -4.51
C ALA A 44 0.97 -7.56 -4.50
N LEU A 45 1.21 -6.30 -4.86
CA LEU A 45 0.15 -5.30 -5.04
C LEU A 45 -0.83 -5.67 -6.16
N ALA A 46 -0.33 -6.10 -7.33
CA ALA A 46 -1.18 -6.57 -8.44
C ALA A 46 -2.07 -7.74 -8.03
N ARG A 47 -1.52 -8.67 -7.24
CA ARG A 47 -2.29 -9.79 -6.69
C ARG A 47 -3.41 -9.34 -5.75
N ALA A 48 -3.12 -8.39 -4.86
CA ALA A 48 -4.13 -7.80 -3.98
C ALA A 48 -5.21 -7.07 -4.79
N TRP A 49 -4.81 -6.28 -5.78
CA TRP A 49 -5.71 -5.59 -6.68
C TRP A 49 -6.65 -6.54 -7.44
N ALA A 50 -6.13 -7.62 -8.00
CA ALA A 50 -6.93 -8.60 -8.75
C ALA A 50 -8.05 -9.25 -7.93
N LEU A 51 -7.96 -9.19 -6.60
CA LEU A 51 -8.99 -9.70 -5.68
C LEU A 51 -10.07 -8.68 -5.38
N GLN A 52 -9.89 -7.42 -5.78
CA GLN A 52 -10.81 -6.31 -5.52
C GLN A 52 -11.24 -6.22 -4.04
N PRO A 53 -10.30 -6.08 -3.09
CA PRO A 53 -10.62 -6.04 -1.68
C PRO A 53 -11.35 -4.75 -1.31
N ASP A 54 -12.15 -4.77 -0.24
CA ASP A 54 -12.73 -3.57 0.37
C ASP A 54 -11.75 -2.94 1.36
N VAL A 55 -10.91 -3.77 1.98
CA VAL A 55 -9.85 -3.37 2.91
C VAL A 55 -8.53 -3.98 2.48
N LEU A 56 -7.48 -3.17 2.41
CA LEU A 56 -6.12 -3.57 2.07
C LEU A 56 -5.18 -3.26 3.24
N LEU A 57 -4.53 -4.29 3.76
CA LEU A 57 -3.53 -4.17 4.81
C LEU A 57 -2.14 -4.35 4.21
N LEU A 58 -1.25 -3.39 4.45
CA LEU A 58 0.12 -3.38 3.94
C LEU A 58 1.09 -3.17 5.11
N ASP A 59 1.99 -4.11 5.31
CA ASP A 59 3.03 -4.01 6.33
C ASP A 59 4.34 -3.57 5.67
N GLU A 60 4.82 -2.36 6.05
CA GLU A 60 6.06 -1.76 5.56
C GLU A 60 6.26 -1.90 4.02
N PRO A 61 5.29 -1.49 3.17
CA PRO A 61 5.27 -1.86 1.76
C PRO A 61 6.46 -1.34 0.94
N THR A 62 7.28 -0.47 1.51
CA THR A 62 8.42 0.15 0.80
C THR A 62 9.75 0.06 1.53
N SER A 63 9.84 -0.67 2.66
CA SER A 63 11.01 -0.66 3.53
C SER A 63 12.31 -1.14 2.86
N SER A 64 12.23 -2.14 2.00
CA SER A 64 13.39 -2.78 1.36
C SER A 64 13.62 -2.32 -0.09
N LEU A 65 13.01 -1.21 -0.51
CA LEU A 65 13.06 -0.75 -1.89
C LEU A 65 14.05 0.41 -2.09
N ASP A 66 14.69 0.42 -3.25
CA ASP A 66 15.45 1.57 -3.70
C ASP A 66 14.53 2.80 -3.92
N PRO A 67 15.07 4.03 -4.00
CA PRO A 67 14.27 5.24 -4.09
C PRO A 67 13.33 5.31 -5.32
N HIS A 68 13.69 4.66 -6.43
CA HIS A 68 12.85 4.64 -7.62
C HIS A 68 11.66 3.70 -7.43
N ALA A 69 11.93 2.44 -7.03
CA ALA A 69 10.90 1.44 -6.75
C ALA A 69 9.95 1.91 -5.64
N LYS A 70 10.47 2.60 -4.61
CA LYS A 70 9.66 3.20 -3.55
C LYS A 70 8.62 4.18 -4.10
N ARG A 71 9.03 5.11 -4.96
CA ARG A 71 8.09 6.08 -5.59
C ARG A 71 7.04 5.39 -6.46
N GLU A 72 7.42 4.34 -7.19
CA GLU A 72 6.47 3.57 -8.00
C GLU A 72 5.42 2.88 -7.13
N VAL A 73 5.84 2.23 -6.04
CA VAL A 73 4.92 1.58 -5.09
C VAL A 73 4.01 2.62 -4.41
N GLU A 74 4.54 3.75 -3.97
CA GLU A 74 3.73 4.84 -3.39
C GLU A 74 2.68 5.36 -4.37
N ARG A 75 3.05 5.54 -5.64
CA ARG A 75 2.09 5.93 -6.68
C ARG A 75 1.00 4.89 -6.86
N MET A 76 1.36 3.61 -6.91
CA MET A 76 0.38 2.54 -7.00
C MET A 76 -0.56 2.50 -5.81
N MET A 77 -0.06 2.73 -4.59
CA MET A 77 -0.91 2.82 -3.39
C MET A 77 -1.91 3.98 -3.51
N ALA A 78 -1.49 5.15 -3.99
CA ALA A 78 -2.38 6.28 -4.24
C ALA A 78 -3.43 5.95 -5.32
N ASP A 79 -3.02 5.30 -6.42
CA ASP A 79 -3.92 4.85 -7.48
C ASP A 79 -4.95 3.84 -6.98
N PHE A 80 -4.56 2.96 -6.05
CA PHE A 80 -5.50 2.04 -5.38
C PHE A 80 -6.56 2.77 -4.58
N ALA A 81 -6.16 3.76 -3.78
CA ALA A 81 -7.10 4.53 -2.97
C ALA A 81 -8.13 5.27 -3.84
N ASN A 82 -7.74 5.69 -5.05
CA ASN A 82 -8.57 6.50 -5.94
C ASN A 82 -9.37 5.70 -6.98
N ALA A 83 -9.07 4.43 -7.18
CA ALA A 83 -9.58 3.64 -8.32
C ALA A 83 -11.02 3.13 -8.18
N HIS A 84 -11.74 3.47 -7.13
CA HIS A 84 -13.11 3.01 -6.90
C HIS A 84 -14.09 3.46 -8.01
N ALA A 85 -13.97 4.68 -8.49
CA ALA A 85 -14.86 5.24 -9.52
C ALA A 85 -14.68 4.54 -10.88
N GLU A 86 -13.45 4.20 -11.25
CA GLU A 86 -13.14 3.53 -12.54
C GLU A 86 -13.62 2.07 -12.59
N GLN A 87 -13.84 1.44 -11.44
CA GLN A 87 -14.26 0.04 -11.34
C GLN A 87 -15.75 -0.14 -11.07
N GLY A 88 -16.53 0.95 -11.09
CA GLY A 88 -17.96 0.91 -10.77
C GLY A 88 -18.25 0.54 -9.31
N ARG A 89 -17.30 0.73 -8.41
CA ARG A 89 -17.46 0.48 -6.97
C ARG A 89 -18.13 1.69 -6.31
N ALA A 90 -19.07 1.40 -5.43
CA ALA A 90 -19.76 2.44 -4.65
C ALA A 90 -18.88 3.09 -3.56
N GLN A 91 -17.84 2.38 -3.11
CA GLN A 91 -16.96 2.82 -2.02
C GLN A 91 -15.48 2.69 -2.40
N PRO A 92 -14.61 3.61 -1.94
CA PRO A 92 -13.17 3.50 -2.09
C PRO A 92 -12.62 2.29 -1.30
N VAL A 93 -11.44 1.80 -1.70
CA VAL A 93 -10.71 0.79 -0.92
C VAL A 93 -10.17 1.45 0.34
N THR A 94 -10.52 0.91 1.51
CA THR A 94 -9.89 1.33 2.76
C THR A 94 -8.49 0.73 2.83
N MET A 95 -7.46 1.59 2.88
CA MET A 95 -6.08 1.15 2.97
C MET A 95 -5.51 1.45 4.35
N LEU A 96 -4.96 0.45 5.00
CA LEU A 96 -4.17 0.58 6.22
C LEU A 96 -2.76 0.11 5.94
N PHE A 97 -1.78 0.96 6.16
CA PHE A 97 -0.37 0.60 5.99
C PHE A 97 0.48 0.99 7.19
N SER A 98 1.42 0.13 7.58
CA SER A 98 2.45 0.48 8.55
C SER A 98 3.62 1.18 7.83
N SER A 99 4.24 2.15 8.48
CA SER A 99 5.48 2.77 8.01
C SER A 99 6.18 3.52 9.11
N HIS A 100 7.52 3.45 9.12
CA HIS A 100 8.38 4.32 9.91
C HIS A 100 8.83 5.57 9.11
N ASN A 101 8.46 5.67 7.83
CA ASN A 101 8.81 6.81 6.98
C ASN A 101 7.75 7.92 7.08
N LEU A 102 8.01 8.91 7.91
CA LEU A 102 7.10 10.04 8.12
C LEU A 102 6.76 10.81 6.84
N GLY A 103 7.70 10.91 5.90
CA GLY A 103 7.46 11.54 4.60
C GLY A 103 6.44 10.77 3.76
N GLN A 104 6.48 9.43 3.79
CA GLN A 104 5.48 8.57 3.14
C GLN A 104 4.11 8.73 3.80
N VAL A 105 4.06 8.69 5.13
CA VAL A 105 2.81 8.90 5.89
C VAL A 105 2.18 10.24 5.53
N LYS A 106 2.97 11.31 5.51
CA LYS A 106 2.50 12.67 5.18
C LYS A 106 1.93 12.78 3.77
N ARG A 107 2.47 12.00 2.80
CA ARG A 107 2.02 12.04 1.40
C ARG A 107 0.79 11.17 1.13
N LEU A 108 0.66 10.04 1.80
CA LEU A 108 -0.31 9.01 1.44
C LEU A 108 -1.47 8.85 2.42
N ALA A 109 -1.24 9.15 3.71
CA ALA A 109 -2.26 8.93 4.71
C ALA A 109 -3.22 10.12 4.81
N SER A 110 -4.50 9.84 5.04
CA SER A 110 -5.49 10.83 5.48
C SER A 110 -5.59 10.91 7.01
N ARG A 111 -5.25 9.80 7.68
CA ARG A 111 -5.34 9.62 9.13
C ARG A 111 -4.15 8.82 9.64
N VAL A 112 -3.67 9.11 10.82
CA VAL A 112 -2.54 8.45 11.47
C VAL A 112 -2.99 7.82 12.77
N ILE A 113 -2.67 6.54 12.93
CA ILE A 113 -2.79 5.79 14.19
C ILE A 113 -1.37 5.55 14.69
N TYR A 114 -1.00 6.16 15.80
CA TYR A 114 0.30 5.95 16.43
C TYR A 114 0.19 4.97 17.59
N LEU A 115 0.92 3.88 17.48
CA LEU A 115 0.96 2.80 18.47
C LEU A 115 2.33 2.74 19.12
N GLU A 116 2.37 2.63 20.46
CA GLU A 116 3.60 2.45 21.21
C GLU A 116 3.38 1.44 22.34
N HIS A 117 4.30 0.50 22.49
CA HIS A 117 4.21 -0.59 23.48
C HIS A 117 2.85 -1.31 23.47
N GLY A 118 2.27 -1.49 22.27
CA GLY A 118 0.96 -2.15 22.11
C GLY A 118 -0.26 -1.29 22.52
N GLN A 119 -0.06 -0.02 22.80
CA GLN A 119 -1.13 0.91 23.17
C GLN A 119 -1.37 1.95 22.07
N LEU A 120 -2.61 2.36 21.92
CA LEU A 120 -3.01 3.47 21.07
C LEU A 120 -2.66 4.78 21.76
N VAL A 121 -1.67 5.50 21.23
CA VAL A 121 -1.21 6.79 21.78
C VAL A 121 -1.85 7.97 21.08
N ALA A 122 -2.05 7.89 19.75
CA ALA A 122 -2.75 8.93 19.00
C ALA A 122 -3.53 8.32 17.84
N ASP A 123 -4.69 8.93 17.51
CA ASP A 123 -5.53 8.63 16.35
C ASP A 123 -6.07 9.96 15.80
N LEU A 124 -5.40 10.52 14.79
CA LEU A 124 -5.60 11.89 14.33
C LEU A 124 -5.59 11.99 12.79
N PRO A 125 -6.28 12.99 12.21
CA PRO A 125 -6.03 13.38 10.82
C PRO A 125 -4.55 13.67 10.59
N VAL A 126 -4.03 13.36 9.40
CA VAL A 126 -2.60 13.52 9.09
C VAL A 126 -2.11 14.96 9.32
N HIS A 127 -2.92 15.96 8.97
CA HIS A 127 -2.58 17.36 9.21
C HIS A 127 -2.34 17.64 10.71
N ASP A 128 -3.25 17.18 11.57
CA ASP A 128 -3.20 17.42 12.99
C ASP A 128 -2.06 16.65 13.67
N PHE A 129 -1.78 15.43 13.15
CA PHE A 129 -0.65 14.63 13.62
C PHE A 129 0.71 15.32 13.36
N PHE A 130 0.86 16.05 12.27
CA PHE A 130 2.14 16.71 11.94
C PHE A 130 2.23 18.17 12.42
N ASN A 131 1.11 18.83 12.71
CA ASN A 131 1.11 20.28 13.01
C ASN A 131 0.37 20.63 14.30
N GLY A 132 -0.39 19.68 14.87
CA GLY A 132 -1.16 19.89 16.11
C GLY A 132 -0.41 19.49 17.36
N PRO A 133 -1.04 19.65 18.53
CA PRO A 133 -0.52 19.16 19.79
C PRO A 133 -0.54 17.63 19.83
N LEU A 134 0.60 17.00 20.17
CA LEU A 134 0.74 15.56 20.27
C LEU A 134 1.09 15.12 21.69
N PRO A 135 0.70 13.90 22.10
CA PRO A 135 1.30 13.23 23.24
C PRO A 135 2.82 13.16 23.09
N GLU A 136 3.54 13.20 24.21
CA GLU A 136 5.00 13.32 24.22
C GLU A 136 5.70 12.26 23.37
N ALA A 137 5.30 11.01 23.50
CA ALA A 137 5.84 9.89 22.73
C ALA A 137 5.69 10.09 21.20
N ALA A 138 4.51 10.46 20.73
CA ALA A 138 4.27 10.74 19.33
C ALA A 138 5.06 11.96 18.83
N ARG A 139 5.21 12.99 19.68
CA ARG A 139 6.00 14.19 19.39
C ARG A 139 7.48 13.87 19.23
N LEU A 140 8.05 13.06 20.13
CA LEU A 140 9.45 12.61 20.04
C LEU A 140 9.70 11.79 18.78
N PHE A 141 8.77 10.88 18.44
CA PHE A 141 8.84 10.11 17.20
C PHE A 141 8.86 11.01 15.95
N VAL A 142 7.93 11.98 15.86
CA VAL A 142 7.87 12.93 14.73
C VAL A 142 9.14 13.77 14.60
N LYS A 143 9.80 14.11 15.71
CA LYS A 143 11.06 14.85 15.73
C LYS A 143 12.29 13.99 15.43
N GLY A 144 12.15 12.66 15.41
CA GLY A 144 13.29 11.74 15.29
C GLY A 144 14.14 11.66 16.56
N GLU A 145 13.59 12.01 17.72
CA GLU A 145 14.25 12.02 19.02
C GLU A 145 14.02 10.71 19.83
N LEU A 146 13.26 9.77 19.27
CA LEU A 146 13.15 8.41 19.82
C LEU A 146 14.38 7.61 19.42
N VAL A 147 15.19 7.25 20.41
CA VAL A 147 16.33 6.34 20.29
C VAL A 147 15.88 4.92 20.70
#